data_f50ec6758a8edb9c2c8f62dac8511033
#
_entry.id   f50ec6758a8edb9c2c8f62dac8511033
#
_cell.length_a   1.000
_cell.length_b   1.000
_cell.length_c   1.000
_cell.angle_alpha   90.00
_cell.angle_beta   90.00
_cell.angle_gamma   90.00
#
_symmetry.space_group_name_H-M   'P 1'
#
loop_
_entity.id
_entity.type
_entity.pdbx_description
1 polymer ?
#
loop_
_entity_poly.entity_id
_entity_poly.type
_entity_poly.pdbx_seq_one_letter_code
_entity_poly.pdbx_strand_id
1 'polypeptide(L)'
;MKIEELTDFSITALDAINGLLPQLSSSVFALEESDLRNIVDSESTKLFLAIDEDGVFGMLSLVLFRIPTGRKAWVEDVVVDENARGRGVGQLLTEHAIQVAREHGAHSVDLTSRPSREAANALYQRVGFEQRVTNVYRFQAS
;
A
#
# COMPACT_ATOMS: atom_id res chain seq x y z
N MET A 1 6.11 -10.16 13.43
CA MET A 1 5.74 -9.36 12.24
C MET A 1 5.83 -7.88 12.56
N LYS A 2 6.60 -7.14 11.80
CA LYS A 2 6.72 -5.69 11.95
C LYS A 2 6.56 -5.00 10.60
N ILE A 3 6.18 -3.73 10.65
CA ILE A 3 6.05 -2.91 9.44
C ILE A 3 7.25 -2.00 9.35
N GLU A 4 7.94 -2.06 8.22
CA GLU A 4 9.10 -1.21 7.96
C GLU A 4 8.89 -0.37 6.70
N GLU A 5 9.30 0.89 6.75
CA GLU A 5 9.37 1.72 5.56
C GLU A 5 10.65 1.37 4.80
N LEU A 6 10.53 1.12 3.50
CA LEU A 6 11.70 0.92 2.65
C LEU A 6 12.26 2.29 2.26
N THR A 7 13.42 2.63 2.84
CA THR A 7 14.04 3.95 2.63
C THR A 7 15.25 3.92 1.69
N ASP A 8 15.80 2.73 1.45
CA ASP A 8 16.94 2.54 0.55
C ASP A 8 16.66 1.37 -0.38
N PHE A 9 17.27 1.42 -1.58
CA PHE A 9 17.18 0.30 -2.49
C PHE A 9 17.82 -0.95 -1.88
N SER A 10 17.17 -2.09 -2.09
CA SER A 10 17.65 -3.41 -1.68
C SER A 10 17.23 -4.43 -2.72
N ILE A 11 18.16 -5.26 -3.18
CA ILE A 11 17.84 -6.34 -4.13
C ILE A 11 16.90 -7.36 -3.48
N THR A 12 17.08 -7.61 -2.19
CA THR A 12 16.20 -8.51 -1.43
C THR A 12 14.76 -7.97 -1.40
N ALA A 13 14.61 -6.66 -1.19
CA ALA A 13 13.29 -6.03 -1.23
C ALA A 13 12.68 -6.07 -2.62
N LEU A 14 13.47 -5.83 -3.67
CA LEU A 14 13.01 -5.90 -5.05
C LEU A 14 12.47 -7.29 -5.37
N ASP A 15 13.21 -8.33 -5.01
CA ASP A 15 12.81 -9.71 -5.24
C ASP A 15 11.52 -10.05 -4.48
N ALA A 16 11.41 -9.60 -3.24
CA ALA A 16 10.22 -9.82 -2.41
C ALA A 16 8.99 -9.12 -3.02
N ILE A 17 9.14 -7.88 -3.45
CA ILE A 17 8.04 -7.11 -4.08
C ILE A 17 7.60 -7.82 -5.36
N ASN A 18 8.53 -8.27 -6.18
CA ASN A 18 8.23 -8.99 -7.41
C ASN A 18 7.57 -10.35 -7.16
N GLY A 19 7.75 -10.93 -5.99
CA GLY A 19 7.03 -12.11 -5.55
C GLY A 19 5.59 -11.81 -5.13
N LEU A 20 5.32 -10.60 -4.65
CA LEU A 20 3.99 -10.17 -4.22
C LEU A 20 3.13 -9.62 -5.36
N LEU A 21 3.72 -8.92 -6.32
CA LEU A 21 2.99 -8.26 -7.40
C LEU A 21 2.04 -9.17 -8.18
N PRO A 22 2.41 -10.42 -8.55
CA PRO A 22 1.48 -11.32 -9.24
C PRO A 22 0.21 -11.64 -8.42
N GLN A 23 0.31 -11.55 -7.10
CA GLN A 23 -0.83 -11.79 -6.21
C GLN A 23 -1.77 -10.58 -6.15
N LEU A 24 -1.29 -9.40 -6.56
CA LEU A 24 -2.11 -8.21 -6.69
C LEU A 24 -2.88 -8.22 -8.01
N SER A 25 -2.20 -8.52 -9.11
CA SER A 25 -2.78 -8.54 -10.45
C SER A 25 -1.93 -9.40 -11.38
N SER A 26 -2.59 -10.25 -12.18
CA SER A 26 -1.89 -11.10 -13.17
C SER A 26 -1.33 -10.30 -14.36
N SER A 27 -1.76 -9.05 -14.53
CA SER A 27 -1.32 -8.20 -15.66
C SER A 27 -0.19 -7.23 -15.29
N VAL A 28 0.32 -7.27 -14.07
CA VAL A 28 1.40 -6.39 -13.61
C VAL A 28 2.74 -6.92 -14.09
N PHE A 29 3.56 -6.03 -14.65
CA PHE A 29 4.95 -6.36 -15.01
C PHE A 29 5.83 -6.35 -13.77
N ALA A 30 6.94 -7.09 -13.82
CA ALA A 30 7.94 -7.05 -12.76
C ALA A 30 8.53 -5.65 -12.65
N LEU A 31 8.79 -5.24 -11.41
CA LEU A 31 9.44 -3.98 -11.10
C LEU A 31 10.93 -4.10 -11.38
N GLU A 32 11.52 -3.11 -12.03
CA GLU A 32 12.96 -3.05 -12.28
C GLU A 32 13.66 -2.26 -11.16
N GLU A 33 14.98 -2.39 -11.08
CA GLU A 33 15.76 -1.66 -10.08
C GLU A 33 15.52 -0.15 -10.14
N SER A 34 15.50 0.44 -11.36
CA SER A 34 15.27 1.87 -11.54
C SER A 34 13.91 2.32 -11.01
N ASP A 35 12.88 1.48 -11.19
CA ASP A 35 11.54 1.77 -10.68
C ASP A 35 11.54 1.83 -9.16
N LEU A 36 12.14 0.84 -8.50
CA LEU A 36 12.17 0.80 -7.05
C LEU A 36 13.01 1.95 -6.48
N ARG A 37 14.14 2.28 -7.11
CA ARG A 37 14.95 3.43 -6.70
C ARG A 37 14.15 4.73 -6.77
N ASN A 38 13.38 4.92 -7.84
CA ASN A 38 12.53 6.10 -7.98
C ASN A 38 11.45 6.17 -6.90
N ILE A 39 10.90 5.02 -6.50
CA ILE A 39 9.91 4.97 -5.43
C ILE A 39 10.54 5.36 -4.09
N VAL A 40 11.67 4.75 -3.72
CA VAL A 40 12.30 5.02 -2.42
C VAL A 40 12.87 6.43 -2.34
N ASP A 41 13.25 7.04 -3.47
CA ASP A 41 13.75 8.41 -3.50
C ASP A 41 12.63 9.46 -3.52
N SER A 42 11.38 9.04 -3.73
CA SER A 42 10.24 9.95 -3.78
C SER A 42 9.90 10.48 -2.39
N GLU A 43 9.75 11.81 -2.27
CA GLU A 43 9.30 12.43 -1.02
C GLU A 43 7.82 12.20 -0.74
N SER A 44 7.03 11.92 -1.79
CA SER A 44 5.59 11.79 -1.67
C SER A 44 5.09 10.35 -1.56
N THR A 45 5.91 9.37 -1.87
CA THR A 45 5.53 7.95 -1.84
C THR A 45 6.35 7.21 -0.80
N LYS A 46 5.65 6.50 0.09
CA LYS A 46 6.27 5.63 1.09
C LYS A 46 5.83 4.21 0.83
N LEU A 47 6.79 3.30 0.79
CA LEU A 47 6.53 1.88 0.61
C LEU A 47 6.76 1.18 1.94
N PHE A 48 5.73 0.54 2.47
CA PHE A 48 5.80 -0.22 3.72
C PHE A 48 5.81 -1.71 3.42
N LEU A 49 6.66 -2.43 4.11
CA LEU A 49 6.78 -3.88 4.01
C LEU A 49 6.45 -4.50 5.36
N ALA A 50 5.68 -5.58 5.34
CA ALA A 50 5.42 -6.40 6.53
C ALA A 50 6.46 -7.52 6.56
N ILE A 51 7.30 -7.51 7.57
CA ILE A 51 8.50 -8.35 7.65
C ILE A 51 8.52 -9.13 8.95
N ASP A 52 8.95 -10.38 8.89
CA ASP A 52 9.36 -11.15 10.06
C ASP A 52 10.68 -11.87 9.74
N GLU A 53 11.12 -12.77 10.62
CA GLU A 53 12.37 -13.50 10.48
C GLU A 53 12.40 -14.41 9.23
N ASP A 54 11.25 -14.78 8.70
CA ASP A 54 11.14 -15.65 7.52
C ASP A 54 11.06 -14.89 6.21
N GLY A 55 10.91 -13.56 6.25
CA GLY A 55 10.89 -12.73 5.04
C GLY A 55 9.82 -11.66 5.03
N VAL A 56 9.45 -11.25 3.80
CA VAL A 56 8.47 -10.20 3.53
C VAL A 56 7.14 -10.83 3.16
N PHE A 57 6.07 -10.48 3.87
CA PHE A 57 4.75 -11.11 3.70
C PHE A 57 3.65 -10.14 3.28
N GLY A 58 3.99 -8.89 3.07
CA GLY A 58 3.02 -7.92 2.59
C GLY A 58 3.65 -6.60 2.24
N MET A 59 2.91 -5.79 1.50
CA MET A 59 3.33 -4.43 1.17
C MET A 59 2.12 -3.51 1.07
N LEU A 60 2.38 -2.21 1.21
CA LEU A 60 1.40 -1.15 1.04
C LEU A 60 2.13 0.11 0.60
N SER A 61 1.61 0.79 -0.41
CA SER A 61 2.12 2.10 -0.82
C SER A 61 1.23 3.21 -0.26
N LEU A 62 1.85 4.21 0.36
CA LEU A 62 1.17 5.41 0.87
C LEU A 62 1.66 6.61 0.09
N VAL A 63 0.75 7.34 -0.52
CA VAL A 63 1.07 8.56 -1.26
C VAL A 63 0.57 9.77 -0.46
N LEU A 64 1.46 10.71 -0.20
CA LEU A 64 1.17 11.95 0.52
C LEU A 64 1.26 13.11 -0.45
N PHE A 65 0.23 13.95 -0.52
CA PHE A 65 0.21 15.05 -1.48
C PHE A 65 -0.52 16.26 -0.93
N ARG A 66 -0.18 17.41 -1.50
CA ARG A 66 -0.81 18.68 -1.16
C ARG A 66 -1.66 19.17 -2.32
N ILE A 67 -2.86 19.63 -1.99
CA ILE A 67 -3.77 20.28 -2.92
C ILE A 67 -4.31 21.55 -2.24
N PRO A 68 -4.99 22.46 -2.96
CA PRO A 68 -5.48 23.71 -2.33
C PRO A 68 -6.34 23.49 -1.08
N THR A 69 -7.04 22.36 -0.99
CA THR A 69 -7.89 22.09 0.17
C THR A 69 -7.15 21.44 1.34
N GLY A 70 -5.86 21.16 1.20
CA GLY A 70 -5.04 20.64 2.29
C GLY A 70 -4.15 19.47 1.89
N ARG A 71 -3.61 18.82 2.90
CA ARG A 71 -2.76 17.64 2.73
C ARG A 71 -3.59 16.38 2.85
N LYS A 72 -3.42 15.48 1.90
CA LYS A 72 -4.17 14.22 1.83
C LYS A 72 -3.23 13.04 1.62
N ALA A 73 -3.74 11.87 1.88
CA ALA A 73 -3.02 10.61 1.62
C ALA A 73 -3.89 9.67 0.81
N TRP A 74 -3.21 8.81 0.05
CA TRP A 74 -3.83 7.78 -0.76
C TRP A 74 -3.08 6.45 -0.58
N VAL A 75 -3.84 5.38 -0.39
CA VAL A 75 -3.28 4.03 -0.24
C VAL A 75 -3.41 3.28 -1.57
N GLU A 76 -2.31 2.68 -2.02
CA GLU A 76 -2.24 1.91 -3.25
C GLU A 76 -1.52 0.58 -3.03
N ASP A 77 -1.78 -0.38 -3.91
CA ASP A 77 -1.04 -1.63 -4.03
C ASP A 77 -0.88 -2.38 -2.70
N VAL A 78 -1.99 -2.60 -2.01
CA VAL A 78 -1.99 -3.40 -0.78
C VAL A 78 -2.02 -4.87 -1.14
N VAL A 79 -0.99 -5.60 -0.73
CA VAL A 79 -0.90 -7.05 -0.97
C VAL A 79 -0.43 -7.73 0.30
N VAL A 80 -1.10 -8.82 0.66
CA VAL A 80 -0.65 -9.75 1.71
C VAL A 80 -0.41 -11.10 1.03
N ASP A 81 0.77 -11.67 1.27
CA ASP A 81 1.12 -12.98 0.74
C ASP A 81 0.05 -13.99 1.16
N GLU A 82 -0.35 -14.84 0.22
CA GLU A 82 -1.40 -15.85 0.48
C GLU A 82 -1.07 -16.76 1.64
N ASN A 83 0.23 -17.03 1.87
CA ASN A 83 0.69 -17.88 2.98
C ASN A 83 0.62 -17.16 4.34
N ALA A 84 0.40 -15.86 4.35
CA ALA A 84 0.30 -15.06 5.57
C ALA A 84 -1.12 -14.53 5.83
N ARG A 85 -2.08 -14.90 5.00
CA ARG A 85 -3.48 -14.48 5.19
C ARG A 85 -4.03 -15.05 6.49
N GLY A 86 -4.91 -14.28 7.14
CA GLY A 86 -5.49 -14.64 8.42
C GLY A 86 -4.60 -14.34 9.62
N ARG A 87 -3.42 -13.74 9.41
CA ARG A 87 -2.49 -13.38 10.48
C ARG A 87 -2.52 -11.89 10.84
N GLY A 88 -3.47 -11.15 10.30
CA GLY A 88 -3.63 -9.72 10.61
C GLY A 88 -2.63 -8.80 9.91
N VAL A 89 -1.94 -9.27 8.89
CA VAL A 89 -0.90 -8.48 8.18
C VAL A 89 -1.49 -7.25 7.50
N GLY A 90 -2.62 -7.42 6.81
CA GLY A 90 -3.32 -6.30 6.16
C GLY A 90 -3.75 -5.23 7.13
N GLN A 91 -4.21 -5.62 8.31
CA GLN A 91 -4.58 -4.69 9.37
C GLN A 91 -3.37 -3.92 9.88
N LEU A 92 -2.26 -4.60 10.14
CA LEU A 92 -1.03 -3.96 10.59
C LEU A 92 -0.53 -2.93 9.57
N LEU A 93 -0.50 -3.30 8.29
CA LEU A 93 -0.08 -2.39 7.22
C LEU A 93 -0.98 -1.15 7.14
N THR A 94 -2.29 -1.37 7.18
CA THR A 94 -3.28 -0.29 7.03
C THR A 94 -3.25 0.66 8.22
N GLU A 95 -3.19 0.12 9.43
CA GLU A 95 -3.09 0.94 10.64
C GLU A 95 -1.79 1.75 10.67
N HIS A 96 -0.69 1.16 10.23
CA HIS A 96 0.59 1.85 10.14
C HIS A 96 0.52 3.01 9.14
N ALA A 97 -0.08 2.77 7.97
CA ALA A 97 -0.26 3.81 6.95
C ALA A 97 -1.09 4.99 7.47
N ILE A 98 -2.17 4.71 8.19
CA ILE A 98 -3.01 5.74 8.80
C ILE A 98 -2.19 6.56 9.80
N GLN A 99 -1.41 5.91 10.65
CA GLN A 99 -0.59 6.59 11.65
C GLN A 99 0.43 7.51 10.99
N VAL A 100 1.14 7.02 9.96
CA VAL A 100 2.11 7.82 9.23
C VAL A 100 1.45 9.01 8.53
N ALA A 101 0.29 8.79 7.92
CA ALA A 101 -0.47 9.87 7.29
C ALA A 101 -0.83 10.97 8.29
N ARG A 102 -1.28 10.59 9.49
CA ARG A 102 -1.57 11.55 10.58
C ARG A 102 -0.33 12.34 10.98
N GLU A 103 0.79 11.66 11.14
CA GLU A 103 2.06 12.30 11.52
C GLU A 103 2.53 13.32 10.49
N HIS A 104 2.19 13.11 9.22
CA HIS A 104 2.51 14.01 8.11
C HIS A 104 1.42 15.07 7.87
N GLY A 105 0.42 15.15 8.73
CA GLY A 105 -0.60 16.19 8.65
C GLY A 105 -1.68 15.95 7.61
N ALA A 106 -1.82 14.74 7.08
CA ALA A 106 -2.91 14.41 6.18
C ALA A 106 -4.24 14.40 6.95
N HIS A 107 -5.24 15.09 6.43
CA HIS A 107 -6.55 15.13 7.08
C HIS A 107 -7.49 14.03 6.62
N SER A 108 -7.13 13.28 5.57
CA SER A 108 -7.87 12.10 5.13
C SER A 108 -6.96 11.12 4.42
N VAL A 109 -7.34 9.86 4.45
CA VAL A 109 -6.68 8.77 3.74
C VAL A 109 -7.74 8.06 2.92
N ASP A 110 -7.57 8.02 1.62
CA ASP A 110 -8.51 7.37 0.72
C ASP A 110 -7.86 6.15 0.05
N LEU A 111 -8.70 5.22 -0.37
CA LEU A 111 -8.32 4.10 -1.20
C LEU A 111 -9.51 3.67 -2.04
N THR A 112 -9.26 2.88 -3.09
CA THR A 112 -10.32 2.21 -3.82
C THR A 112 -10.19 0.71 -3.66
N SER A 113 -11.32 0.02 -3.63
CA SER A 113 -11.37 -1.43 -3.51
C SER A 113 -12.59 -1.93 -4.28
N ARG A 114 -12.39 -2.99 -5.06
CA ARG A 114 -13.50 -3.58 -5.81
C ARG A 114 -14.51 -4.21 -4.86
N PRO A 115 -15.81 -4.13 -5.15
CA PRO A 115 -16.84 -4.77 -4.31
C PRO A 115 -16.63 -6.27 -4.11
N SER A 116 -16.03 -6.96 -5.08
CA SER A 116 -15.77 -8.40 -5.01
C SER A 116 -14.71 -8.78 -3.98
N ARG A 117 -13.90 -7.82 -3.52
CA ARG A 117 -12.87 -8.07 -2.49
C ARG A 117 -13.48 -7.95 -1.09
N GLU A 118 -14.34 -8.89 -0.76
CA GLU A 118 -15.13 -8.84 0.47
C GLU A 118 -14.28 -8.79 1.74
N ALA A 119 -13.24 -9.62 1.80
CA ALA A 119 -12.36 -9.65 2.98
C ALA A 119 -11.59 -8.35 3.16
N ALA A 120 -11.07 -7.77 2.08
CA ALA A 120 -10.37 -6.50 2.12
C ALA A 120 -11.31 -5.37 2.53
N ASN A 121 -12.51 -5.32 1.96
CA ASN A 121 -13.51 -4.30 2.31
C ASN A 121 -13.92 -4.39 3.77
N ALA A 122 -14.10 -5.59 4.30
CA ALA A 122 -14.40 -5.79 5.71
C ALA A 122 -13.26 -5.29 6.59
N LEU A 123 -12.01 -5.56 6.20
CA LEU A 123 -10.82 -5.07 6.90
C LEU A 123 -10.81 -3.55 6.96
N TYR A 124 -11.01 -2.88 5.82
CA TYR A 124 -10.97 -1.41 5.78
C TYR A 124 -12.03 -0.78 6.68
N GLN A 125 -13.25 -1.32 6.67
CA GLN A 125 -14.31 -0.83 7.54
C GLN A 125 -13.98 -1.07 9.02
N ARG A 126 -13.42 -2.22 9.35
CA ARG A 126 -13.02 -2.54 10.73
C ARG A 126 -11.93 -1.60 11.24
N VAL A 127 -11.01 -1.19 10.36
CA VAL A 127 -9.93 -0.26 10.71
C VAL A 127 -10.43 1.17 10.83
N GLY A 128 -11.58 1.49 10.26
CA GLY A 128 -12.20 2.81 10.40
C GLY A 128 -12.44 3.57 9.10
N PHE A 129 -12.17 2.96 7.96
CA PHE A 129 -12.55 3.56 6.67
C PHE A 129 -14.06 3.49 6.50
N GLU A 130 -14.63 4.54 5.94
CA GLU A 130 -16.05 4.59 5.59
C GLU A 130 -16.20 4.54 4.07
N GLN A 131 -17.12 3.73 3.58
CA GLN A 131 -17.44 3.70 2.18
C GLN A 131 -18.06 5.03 1.75
N ARG A 132 -17.52 5.62 0.68
CA ARG A 132 -18.00 6.90 0.18
C ARG A 132 -19.02 6.70 -0.93
N VAL A 133 -20.02 7.59 -0.97
CA VAL A 133 -20.97 7.66 -2.08
C VAL A 133 -20.40 8.64 -3.10
N THR A 134 -19.61 8.13 -4.04
CA THR A 134 -18.91 8.93 -5.05
C THR A 134 -18.64 8.04 -6.27
N ASN A 135 -18.32 8.68 -7.39
CA ASN A 135 -17.94 7.97 -8.60
C ASN A 135 -16.42 8.04 -8.76
N VAL A 136 -15.84 6.93 -9.20
CA VAL A 136 -14.41 6.87 -9.55
C VAL A 136 -14.32 6.79 -11.07
N TYR A 137 -13.59 7.72 -11.68
CA TYR A 137 -13.42 7.77 -13.12
C TYR A 137 -11.96 7.50 -13.48
N ARG A 138 -11.74 6.77 -14.58
CA ARG A 138 -10.41 6.54 -15.12
C ARG A 138 -10.36 6.93 -16.58
N PHE A 139 -9.38 7.73 -16.95
CA PHE A 139 -8.99 7.92 -18.34
C PHE A 139 -7.71 7.11 -18.57
N GLN A 140 -7.76 6.15 -19.47
CA GLN A 140 -6.59 5.31 -19.76
C GLN A 140 -5.64 6.09 -20.67
N ALA A 141 -4.47 6.49 -20.13
CA ALA A 141 -3.54 7.37 -20.83
C ALA A 141 -2.54 6.62 -21.71
N SER A 142 -2.39 5.31 -21.52
CA SER A 142 -1.48 4.47 -22.32
C SER A 142 -1.93 3.02 -22.35
#